data_e7590d0a5b6ea9443942ce91951fb20d
#
_entry.id   e7590d0a5b6ea9443942ce91951fb20d
#
_cell.length_a   1.000
_cell.length_b   1.000
_cell.length_c   1.000
_cell.angle_alpha   90.00
_cell.angle_beta   90.00
_cell.angle_gamma   90.00
#
_symmetry.space_group_name_H-M   'P 1'
#
loop_
_entity.id
_entity.type
_entity.pdbx_description
1 polymer ?
#
loop_
_entity_poly.entity_id
_entity_poly.type
_entity_poly.pdbx_seq_one_letter_code
_entity_poly.pdbx_strand_id
1 'polypeptide(L)'
;MFGSDHRFEKFENKVWLSSPTMHGEELKYVTEAYETNWMSTVGKNINEVERIVAEKVGVRYAVALSAGTTALHLAMKLAGETLYGKPSPGTGALWQKYVAASDMTFDATVNPIVYEGGIPVFIDTEYDTWNMDPVSLEKAFALYPEMKLVVVAHLYGTPGKVDELREVCRRHGAIIIEDAAESFGASYKGVQTGSLGAFNAISFNGNKIITGSSGGMLLTDSEEAANKARKWSTQSRENAPWYQHEELGYNYRMSNVIAGVVRGQLPYLETHIAQKKAIYERYKKGFEGLPVQMNPIDFANSEPNYWLSCMILDKDAMCRQVRGERDALYVPEHGKSCPTEILDAIASINAEGRPIWKPMHMQPIFRMNPFVVRDGNGRARTNAYIAGGAADVGMDIFARGLCLPSDNKMTAEQQERIIEVIRACFA
;
A
#
# COMPACT_ATOMS: atom_id res chain seq x y z
N MET A 1 -21.20 -24.20 -5.28
CA MET A 1 -20.25 -25.21 -5.84
C MET A 1 -20.26 -25.01 -7.34
N PHE A 2 -19.16 -24.52 -7.92
CA PHE A 2 -18.95 -24.76 -9.34
C PHE A 2 -19.16 -26.26 -9.55
N GLY A 3 -20.20 -26.63 -10.27
CA GLY A 3 -20.49 -28.01 -10.57
C GLY A 3 -19.24 -28.66 -11.17
N SER A 4 -19.04 -29.94 -10.91
CA SER A 4 -17.90 -30.75 -11.35
C SER A 4 -17.69 -30.85 -12.88
N ASP A 5 -18.31 -30.00 -13.67
CA ASP A 5 -18.01 -29.79 -15.08
C ASP A 5 -16.75 -28.95 -15.19
N HIS A 6 -15.61 -29.60 -15.37
CA HIS A 6 -14.32 -28.99 -15.68
C HIS A 6 -14.35 -28.28 -17.03
N ARG A 7 -15.04 -27.12 -17.10
CA ARG A 7 -15.11 -26.32 -18.34
C ARG A 7 -13.77 -25.70 -18.73
N PHE A 8 -12.86 -25.55 -17.75
CA PHE A 8 -11.59 -24.86 -17.96
C PHE A 8 -10.43 -25.72 -17.46
N GLU A 9 -9.42 -25.86 -18.29
CA GLU A 9 -8.19 -26.56 -17.96
C GLU A 9 -7.34 -25.75 -16.99
N LYS A 10 -6.75 -26.42 -16.00
CA LYS A 10 -5.83 -25.78 -15.04
C LYS A 10 -4.54 -25.36 -15.71
N PHE A 11 -4.00 -24.22 -15.30
CA PHE A 11 -2.64 -23.84 -15.65
C PHE A 11 -1.64 -24.81 -15.00
N GLU A 12 -0.65 -25.25 -15.75
CA GLU A 12 0.45 -26.09 -15.24
C GLU A 12 1.20 -25.36 -14.12
N ASN A 13 1.60 -24.11 -14.38
CA ASN A 13 2.23 -23.25 -13.40
C ASN A 13 1.24 -22.25 -12.84
N LYS A 14 1.37 -21.94 -11.54
CA LYS A 14 0.51 -20.97 -10.87
C LYS A 14 0.65 -19.59 -11.49
N VAL A 15 -0.48 -18.98 -11.84
CA VAL A 15 -0.56 -17.56 -12.20
C VAL A 15 -0.74 -16.76 -10.92
N TRP A 16 0.27 -16.00 -10.55
CA TRP A 16 0.30 -15.26 -9.29
C TRP A 16 -0.46 -13.93 -9.37
N LEU A 17 -0.85 -13.43 -8.20
CA LEU A 17 -1.38 -12.06 -8.08
C LEU A 17 -0.32 -11.03 -8.50
N SER A 18 0.86 -11.13 -7.94
CA SER A 18 2.04 -10.33 -8.28
C SER A 18 3.26 -11.02 -7.68
N SER A 19 4.21 -11.42 -8.48
CA SER A 19 5.42 -12.10 -8.06
C SER A 19 6.68 -11.41 -8.60
N PRO A 20 7.86 -11.66 -8.01
CA PRO A 20 9.11 -11.09 -8.51
C PRO A 20 9.37 -11.47 -9.97
N THR A 21 9.83 -10.50 -10.76
CA THR A 21 10.29 -10.72 -12.13
C THR A 21 11.76 -10.34 -12.22
N MET A 22 12.64 -11.33 -12.34
CA MET A 22 14.09 -11.13 -12.42
C MET A 22 14.56 -10.93 -13.85
N HIS A 23 15.60 -10.12 -14.06
CA HIS A 23 16.14 -9.73 -15.36
C HIS A 23 17.58 -10.18 -15.56
N GLY A 24 18.26 -10.63 -14.50
CA GLY A 24 19.66 -11.09 -14.53
C GLY A 24 20.67 -10.09 -14.00
N GLU A 25 20.43 -8.78 -14.14
CA GLU A 25 21.31 -7.74 -13.60
C GLU A 25 21.41 -7.78 -12.07
N GLU A 26 20.36 -8.25 -11.40
CA GLU A 26 20.31 -8.42 -9.95
C GLU A 26 21.42 -9.36 -9.47
N LEU A 27 21.61 -10.49 -10.19
CA LEU A 27 22.64 -11.47 -9.84
C LEU A 27 24.05 -10.86 -9.93
N LYS A 28 24.31 -10.02 -10.93
CA LYS A 28 25.57 -9.30 -11.10
C LYS A 28 25.91 -8.46 -9.85
N TYR A 29 24.98 -7.64 -9.38
CA TYR A 29 25.21 -6.79 -8.21
C TYR A 29 25.28 -7.55 -6.89
N VAL A 30 24.56 -8.66 -6.76
CA VAL A 30 24.67 -9.57 -5.62
C VAL A 30 26.04 -10.26 -5.62
N THR A 31 26.51 -10.73 -6.79
CA THR A 31 27.83 -11.34 -6.96
C THR A 31 28.95 -10.33 -6.66
N GLU A 32 28.84 -9.08 -7.16
CA GLU A 32 29.79 -8.01 -6.84
C GLU A 32 29.90 -7.78 -5.31
N ALA A 33 28.77 -7.76 -4.61
CA ALA A 33 28.75 -7.61 -3.15
C ALA A 33 29.44 -8.78 -2.44
N TYR A 34 29.23 -10.02 -2.92
CA TYR A 34 29.84 -11.22 -2.38
C TYR A 34 31.36 -11.24 -2.63
N GLU A 35 31.80 -11.04 -3.86
CA GLU A 35 33.23 -11.07 -4.24
C GLU A 35 34.05 -9.98 -3.58
N THR A 36 33.48 -8.80 -3.37
CA THR A 36 34.12 -7.68 -2.69
C THR A 36 33.98 -7.71 -1.17
N ASN A 37 33.28 -8.71 -0.63
CA ASN A 37 33.00 -8.88 0.81
C ASN A 37 32.20 -7.71 1.43
N TRP A 38 31.42 -6.95 0.64
CA TRP A 38 30.50 -5.92 1.12
C TRP A 38 29.11 -6.52 1.40
N MET A 39 29.07 -7.47 2.33
CA MET A 39 27.87 -8.28 2.67
C MET A 39 27.08 -7.73 3.87
N SER A 40 27.28 -6.47 4.25
CA SER A 40 26.65 -5.86 5.42
C SER A 40 25.73 -4.69 5.03
N THR A 41 25.43 -3.81 5.97
CA THR A 41 24.56 -2.64 5.81
C THR A 41 25.30 -1.38 5.31
N VAL A 42 26.45 -1.56 4.70
CA VAL A 42 27.24 -0.55 3.99
C VAL A 42 27.69 -1.12 2.65
N GLY A 43 27.81 -0.27 1.63
CA GLY A 43 28.31 -0.69 0.33
C GLY A 43 27.76 0.16 -0.83
N LYS A 44 28.38 -0.04 -2.01
CA LYS A 44 28.08 0.71 -3.22
C LYS A 44 26.63 0.58 -3.68
N ASN A 45 26.03 -0.61 -3.57
CA ASN A 45 24.66 -0.82 -4.02
C ASN A 45 23.66 0.02 -3.22
N ILE A 46 23.86 0.15 -1.92
CA ILE A 46 23.01 0.99 -1.05
C ILE A 46 23.08 2.45 -1.52
N ASN A 47 24.31 2.98 -1.72
CA ASN A 47 24.50 4.37 -2.14
C ASN A 47 23.87 4.64 -3.51
N GLU A 48 24.04 3.72 -4.46
CA GLU A 48 23.45 3.83 -5.80
C GLU A 48 21.92 3.75 -5.78
N VAL A 49 21.33 2.85 -4.99
CA VAL A 49 19.88 2.75 -4.87
C VAL A 49 19.30 4.02 -4.25
N GLU A 50 19.92 4.57 -3.19
CA GLU A 50 19.50 5.84 -2.60
C GLU A 50 19.55 6.98 -3.64
N ARG A 51 20.65 7.09 -4.40
CA ARG A 51 20.80 8.11 -5.44
C ARG A 51 19.76 7.97 -6.55
N ILE A 52 19.63 6.77 -7.13
CA ILE A 52 18.72 6.51 -8.26
C ILE A 52 17.27 6.76 -7.86
N VAL A 53 16.85 6.30 -6.67
CA VAL A 53 15.48 6.48 -6.22
C VAL A 53 15.20 7.94 -5.89
N ALA A 54 16.12 8.66 -5.24
CA ALA A 54 15.97 10.09 -4.97
C ALA A 54 15.81 10.90 -6.27
N GLU A 55 16.64 10.62 -7.28
CA GLU A 55 16.54 11.25 -8.61
C GLU A 55 15.22 10.91 -9.31
N LYS A 56 14.81 9.64 -9.29
CA LYS A 56 13.57 9.17 -9.93
C LYS A 56 12.34 9.81 -9.33
N VAL A 57 12.29 9.92 -8.00
CA VAL A 57 11.15 10.47 -7.27
C VAL A 57 11.19 12.01 -7.25
N GLY A 58 12.36 12.61 -7.40
CA GLY A 58 12.54 14.06 -7.37
C GLY A 58 12.63 14.62 -5.95
N VAL A 59 13.20 13.87 -5.01
CA VAL A 59 13.49 14.31 -3.64
C VAL A 59 15.00 14.46 -3.44
N ARG A 60 15.40 15.25 -2.43
CA ARG A 60 16.83 15.47 -2.15
C ARG A 60 17.51 14.29 -1.46
N TYR A 61 16.79 13.57 -0.61
CA TYR A 61 17.37 12.52 0.23
C TYR A 61 16.51 11.26 0.24
N ALA A 62 17.20 10.14 0.11
CA ALA A 62 16.64 8.80 0.26
C ALA A 62 17.46 8.04 1.30
N VAL A 63 16.79 7.23 2.13
CA VAL A 63 17.43 6.40 3.14
C VAL A 63 16.96 4.96 2.97
N ALA A 64 17.85 4.08 2.51
CA ALA A 64 17.54 2.68 2.27
C ALA A 64 17.40 1.91 3.59
N LEU A 65 16.28 1.24 3.76
CA LEU A 65 15.87 0.54 4.97
C LEU A 65 15.46 -0.90 4.69
N SER A 66 15.35 -1.72 5.72
CA SER A 66 15.09 -3.16 5.60
C SER A 66 13.68 -3.52 5.15
N ALA A 67 12.72 -2.60 5.22
CA ALA A 67 11.33 -2.78 4.79
C ALA A 67 10.62 -1.43 4.60
N GLY A 68 9.50 -1.41 3.86
CA GLY A 68 8.59 -0.25 3.81
C GLY A 68 8.02 0.10 5.18
N THR A 69 7.70 -0.91 6.00
CA THR A 69 7.23 -0.70 7.38
C THR A 69 8.24 0.03 8.25
N THR A 70 9.53 -0.27 8.11
CA THR A 70 10.59 0.44 8.86
C THR A 70 10.77 1.87 8.35
N ALA A 71 10.53 2.12 7.07
CA ALA A 71 10.52 3.48 6.51
C ALA A 71 9.36 4.30 7.08
N LEU A 72 8.15 3.73 7.10
CA LEU A 72 6.99 4.35 7.73
C LEU A 72 7.19 4.59 9.23
N HIS A 73 7.80 3.63 9.94
CA HIS A 73 8.08 3.80 11.37
C HIS A 73 9.03 4.98 11.64
N LEU A 74 10.12 5.08 10.89
CA LEU A 74 11.02 6.22 11.04
C LEU A 74 10.36 7.53 10.58
N ALA A 75 9.50 7.52 9.56
CA ALA A 75 8.71 8.67 9.15
C ALA A 75 7.77 9.15 10.28
N MET A 76 7.07 8.20 10.97
CA MET A 76 6.21 8.52 12.12
C MET A 76 7.00 9.12 13.27
N LYS A 77 8.15 8.54 13.59
CA LYS A 77 9.02 9.04 14.65
C LYS A 77 9.56 10.43 14.32
N LEU A 78 10.02 10.67 13.09
CA LEU A 78 10.47 11.98 12.60
C LEU A 78 9.34 13.03 12.71
N ALA A 79 8.15 12.67 12.21
CA ALA A 79 6.99 13.55 12.25
C ALA A 79 6.57 13.86 13.70
N GLY A 80 6.55 12.86 14.57
CA GLY A 80 6.22 13.03 15.98
C GLY A 80 7.20 13.95 16.68
N GLU A 81 8.51 13.77 16.49
CA GLU A 81 9.52 14.65 17.08
C GLU A 81 9.47 16.08 16.49
N THR A 82 9.16 16.20 15.20
CA THR A 82 8.98 17.53 14.56
C THR A 82 7.79 18.29 15.14
N LEU A 83 6.69 17.60 15.40
CA LEU A 83 5.43 18.23 15.88
C LEU A 83 5.40 18.41 17.39
N TYR A 84 5.96 17.50 18.14
CA TYR A 84 5.78 17.41 19.59
C TYR A 84 7.08 17.42 20.40
N GLY A 85 8.24 17.47 19.73
CA GLY A 85 9.55 17.40 20.38
C GLY A 85 9.99 15.96 20.69
N LYS A 86 11.18 15.82 21.26
CA LYS A 86 11.71 14.52 21.64
C LYS A 86 10.84 13.85 22.71
N PRO A 87 10.51 12.54 22.53
CA PRO A 87 9.70 11.83 23.51
C PRO A 87 10.46 11.65 24.85
N SER A 88 9.71 11.53 25.94
CA SER A 88 10.27 11.14 27.24
C SER A 88 10.79 9.70 27.17
N PRO A 89 11.81 9.33 27.97
CA PRO A 89 12.28 7.94 28.04
C PRO A 89 11.12 6.97 28.32
N GLY A 90 11.01 5.93 27.51
CA GLY A 90 9.98 4.90 27.63
C GLY A 90 8.65 5.24 26.94
N THR A 91 8.52 6.39 26.26
CA THR A 91 7.37 6.73 25.43
C THR A 91 7.77 6.85 23.95
N GLY A 92 6.82 6.65 23.04
CA GLY A 92 7.03 6.91 21.62
C GLY A 92 6.78 8.39 21.25
N ALA A 93 7.20 8.81 20.09
CA ALA A 93 7.09 10.19 19.61
C ALA A 93 5.63 10.64 19.36
N LEU A 94 4.69 9.72 19.29
CA LEU A 94 3.26 9.97 19.10
C LEU A 94 2.42 9.61 20.35
N TRP A 95 3.05 9.46 21.51
CA TRP A 95 2.38 9.01 22.72
C TRP A 95 1.09 9.81 22.99
N GLN A 96 -0.05 9.06 23.02
CA GLN A 96 -1.40 9.61 23.21
C GLN A 96 -1.84 10.67 22.18
N LYS A 97 -1.21 10.73 21.01
CA LYS A 97 -1.61 11.64 19.93
C LYS A 97 -2.53 10.94 18.95
N TYR A 98 -3.59 11.61 18.51
CA TYR A 98 -4.42 11.15 17.39
C TYR A 98 -3.69 11.39 16.07
N VAL A 99 -3.73 10.38 15.20
CA VAL A 99 -3.13 10.40 13.86
C VAL A 99 -4.16 9.92 12.86
N ALA A 100 -4.50 10.75 11.88
CA ALA A 100 -5.36 10.32 10.78
C ALA A 100 -4.63 9.30 9.88
N ALA A 101 -5.29 8.24 9.50
CA ALA A 101 -4.75 7.22 8.62
C ALA A 101 -5.80 6.79 7.57
N SER A 102 -5.35 6.48 6.36
CA SER A 102 -6.18 5.83 5.35
C SER A 102 -6.81 4.56 5.94
N ASP A 103 -8.11 4.40 5.76
CA ASP A 103 -8.82 3.21 6.24
C ASP A 103 -8.65 2.02 5.30
N MET A 104 -8.74 2.24 3.99
CA MET A 104 -8.39 1.23 3.00
C MET A 104 -6.90 1.27 2.70
N THR A 105 -6.16 0.44 3.42
CA THR A 105 -4.71 0.30 3.27
C THR A 105 -4.23 -1.03 3.81
N PHE A 106 -2.97 -1.33 3.57
CA PHE A 106 -2.27 -2.43 4.24
C PHE A 106 -1.91 -2.03 5.68
N ASP A 107 -1.90 -3.00 6.58
CA ASP A 107 -1.66 -2.80 8.02
C ASP A 107 -0.34 -2.07 8.35
N ALA A 108 0.68 -2.20 7.49
CA ALA A 108 1.95 -1.51 7.66
C ALA A 108 1.87 0.02 7.63
N THR A 109 0.83 0.62 7.05
CA THR A 109 0.56 2.05 7.10
C THR A 109 0.22 2.51 8.52
N VAL A 110 -0.44 1.66 9.29
CA VAL A 110 -1.06 1.98 10.59
C VAL A 110 -0.21 1.54 11.78
N ASN A 111 0.37 0.35 11.73
CA ASN A 111 1.15 -0.21 12.84
C ASN A 111 2.20 0.76 13.40
N PRO A 112 2.97 1.51 12.57
CA PRO A 112 3.95 2.47 13.07
C PRO A 112 3.38 3.59 13.94
N ILE A 113 2.11 3.96 13.74
CA ILE A 113 1.42 4.92 14.64
C ILE A 113 1.37 4.33 16.04
N VAL A 114 0.96 3.05 16.14
CA VAL A 114 0.85 2.35 17.43
C VAL A 114 2.22 2.07 18.05
N TYR A 115 3.24 1.76 17.24
CA TYR A 115 4.62 1.57 17.74
C TYR A 115 5.13 2.82 18.46
N GLU A 116 4.78 4.01 17.97
CA GLU A 116 5.13 5.29 18.59
C GLU A 116 4.10 5.77 19.63
N GLY A 117 3.16 4.90 20.04
CA GLY A 117 2.18 5.18 21.11
C GLY A 117 1.02 6.07 20.67
N GLY A 118 0.84 6.29 19.38
CA GLY A 118 -0.24 7.07 18.80
C GLY A 118 -1.57 6.30 18.72
N ILE A 119 -2.64 7.03 18.51
CA ILE A 119 -4.01 6.52 18.38
C ILE A 119 -4.47 6.72 16.94
N PRO A 120 -4.55 5.68 16.11
CA PRO A 120 -5.07 5.79 14.75
C PRO A 120 -6.52 6.28 14.75
N VAL A 121 -6.81 7.28 13.92
CA VAL A 121 -8.14 7.72 13.52
C VAL A 121 -8.33 7.35 12.06
N PHE A 122 -9.16 6.37 11.78
CA PHE A 122 -9.38 5.90 10.42
C PHE A 122 -10.27 6.84 9.66
N ILE A 123 -9.83 7.24 8.48
CA ILE A 123 -10.55 8.11 7.57
C ILE A 123 -11.08 7.28 6.42
N ASP A 124 -12.40 7.28 6.24
CA ASP A 124 -13.05 6.51 5.18
C ASP A 124 -12.49 6.88 3.80
N THR A 125 -12.73 6.01 2.84
CA THR A 125 -12.30 6.17 1.45
C THR A 125 -13.41 6.81 0.61
N GLU A 126 -13.10 7.13 -0.65
CA GLU A 126 -14.06 7.62 -1.63
C GLU A 126 -14.03 6.75 -2.92
N TYR A 127 -15.10 6.82 -3.72
CA TYR A 127 -15.27 5.92 -4.88
C TYR A 127 -14.42 6.27 -6.09
N ASP A 128 -13.94 7.52 -6.22
CA ASP A 128 -13.30 7.98 -7.46
C ASP A 128 -11.87 7.48 -7.62
N THR A 129 -11.18 7.19 -6.49
CA THR A 129 -9.80 6.69 -6.48
C THR A 129 -9.58 5.52 -5.51
N TRP A 130 -10.58 5.19 -4.68
CA TRP A 130 -10.50 4.24 -3.56
C TRP A 130 -9.47 4.63 -2.49
N ASN A 131 -9.13 5.89 -2.41
CA ASN A 131 -8.20 6.44 -1.42
C ASN A 131 -8.91 7.30 -0.38
N MET A 132 -8.14 7.85 0.57
CA MET A 132 -8.67 8.67 1.66
C MET A 132 -9.59 9.78 1.15
N ASP A 133 -10.79 9.90 1.72
CA ASP A 133 -11.75 10.93 1.39
C ASP A 133 -11.40 12.27 2.07
N PRO A 134 -11.11 13.35 1.28
CA PRO A 134 -10.82 14.68 1.85
C PRO A 134 -11.94 15.26 2.71
N VAL A 135 -13.21 14.93 2.38
CA VAL A 135 -14.37 15.39 3.15
C VAL A 135 -14.41 14.72 4.53
N SER A 136 -14.17 13.41 4.57
CA SER A 136 -14.07 12.67 5.83
C SER A 136 -12.88 13.15 6.66
N LEU A 137 -11.75 13.49 6.04
CA LEU A 137 -10.59 14.06 6.72
C LEU A 137 -10.91 15.42 7.35
N GLU A 138 -11.61 16.32 6.66
CA GLU A 138 -12.07 17.59 7.21
C GLU A 138 -12.97 17.38 8.45
N LYS A 139 -13.87 16.41 8.41
CA LYS A 139 -14.71 16.04 9.55
C LYS A 139 -13.88 15.49 10.72
N ALA A 140 -12.82 14.75 10.42
CA ALA A 140 -11.93 14.23 11.46
C ALA A 140 -11.21 15.35 12.21
N PHE A 141 -10.74 16.40 11.54
CA PHE A 141 -10.16 17.56 12.20
C PHE A 141 -11.17 18.32 13.07
N ALA A 142 -12.44 18.35 12.68
CA ALA A 142 -13.48 18.94 13.52
C ALA A 142 -13.75 18.11 14.80
N LEU A 143 -13.61 16.78 14.73
CA LEU A 143 -13.78 15.88 15.87
C LEU A 143 -12.53 15.78 16.76
N TYR A 144 -11.35 15.93 16.16
CA TYR A 144 -10.03 15.80 16.80
C TYR A 144 -9.15 17.00 16.44
N PRO A 145 -9.45 18.20 16.95
CA PRO A 145 -8.78 19.46 16.54
C PRO A 145 -7.29 19.51 16.91
N GLU A 146 -6.86 18.70 17.87
CA GLU A 146 -5.44 18.55 18.25
C GLU A 146 -4.62 17.68 17.30
N MET A 147 -5.27 16.97 16.38
CA MET A 147 -4.59 16.10 15.41
C MET A 147 -3.76 16.93 14.42
N LYS A 148 -2.47 16.58 14.26
CA LYS A 148 -1.51 17.30 13.42
C LYS A 148 -0.76 16.41 12.44
N LEU A 149 -1.08 15.12 12.39
CA LEU A 149 -0.43 14.17 11.53
C LEU A 149 -1.45 13.35 10.75
N VAL A 150 -1.23 13.23 9.44
CA VAL A 150 -2.05 12.45 8.51
C VAL A 150 -1.15 11.49 7.75
N VAL A 151 -1.54 10.23 7.65
CA VAL A 151 -0.87 9.21 6.85
C VAL A 151 -1.75 8.80 5.70
N VAL A 152 -1.30 9.07 4.50
CA VAL A 152 -2.04 8.81 3.25
C VAL A 152 -1.36 7.68 2.50
N ALA A 153 -2.10 6.59 2.24
CA ALA A 153 -1.67 5.54 1.32
C ALA A 153 -2.25 5.78 -0.08
N HIS A 154 -1.52 5.32 -1.09
CA HIS A 154 -1.96 5.31 -2.50
C HIS A 154 -2.28 3.87 -2.92
N LEU A 155 -3.53 3.49 -2.73
CA LEU A 155 -4.00 2.10 -2.85
C LEU A 155 -3.83 1.54 -4.26
N TYR A 156 -3.25 0.35 -4.37
CA TYR A 156 -3.05 -0.44 -5.61
C TYR A 156 -2.31 0.31 -6.73
N GLY A 157 -1.57 1.36 -6.38
CA GLY A 157 -0.79 2.13 -7.35
C GLY A 157 -1.52 3.31 -7.96
N THR A 158 -2.70 3.67 -7.44
CA THR A 158 -3.47 4.85 -7.85
C THR A 158 -3.30 5.98 -6.85
N PRO A 159 -2.78 7.15 -7.24
CA PRO A 159 -2.74 8.31 -6.35
C PRO A 159 -4.14 8.78 -5.94
N GLY A 160 -4.29 9.18 -4.67
CA GLY A 160 -5.52 9.79 -4.16
C GLY A 160 -5.66 11.26 -4.56
N LYS A 161 -6.67 11.94 -4.02
CA LYS A 161 -6.96 13.37 -4.25
C LYS A 161 -5.97 14.27 -3.48
N VAL A 162 -4.70 14.26 -3.92
CA VAL A 162 -3.55 14.86 -3.19
C VAL A 162 -3.75 16.34 -2.89
N ASP A 163 -4.19 17.15 -3.86
CA ASP A 163 -4.35 18.58 -3.68
C ASP A 163 -5.41 18.92 -2.63
N GLU A 164 -6.53 18.18 -2.65
CA GLU A 164 -7.62 18.35 -1.69
C GLU A 164 -7.14 17.96 -0.27
N LEU A 165 -6.45 16.83 -0.14
CA LEU A 165 -5.88 16.37 1.12
C LEU A 165 -4.84 17.37 1.67
N ARG A 166 -3.96 17.89 0.80
CA ARG A 166 -2.97 18.91 1.18
C ARG A 166 -3.63 20.20 1.65
N GLU A 167 -4.68 20.65 0.96
CA GLU A 167 -5.41 21.85 1.33
C GLU A 167 -6.11 21.69 2.69
N VAL A 168 -6.73 20.54 2.94
CA VAL A 168 -7.31 20.23 4.26
C VAL A 168 -6.20 20.28 5.33
N CYS A 169 -5.10 19.57 5.14
CA CYS A 169 -3.98 19.54 6.08
C CYS A 169 -3.40 20.94 6.33
N ARG A 170 -3.21 21.73 5.28
CA ARG A 170 -2.70 23.11 5.38
C ARG A 170 -3.58 24.00 6.27
N ARG A 171 -4.92 23.93 6.12
CA ARG A 171 -5.86 24.70 6.95
C ARG A 171 -5.79 24.35 8.44
N HIS A 172 -5.49 23.09 8.75
CA HIS A 172 -5.39 22.58 10.12
C HIS A 172 -3.96 22.56 10.67
N GLY A 173 -2.96 23.01 9.88
CA GLY A 173 -1.55 23.01 10.28
C GLY A 173 -1.03 21.59 10.55
N ALA A 174 -1.50 20.62 9.78
CA ALA A 174 -1.10 19.23 9.86
C ALA A 174 -0.08 18.88 8.76
N ILE A 175 0.81 17.94 9.03
CA ILE A 175 1.76 17.40 8.07
C ILE A 175 1.28 16.04 7.54
N ILE A 176 1.71 15.71 6.33
CA ILE A 176 1.38 14.45 5.65
C ILE A 176 2.61 13.56 5.65
N ILE A 177 2.44 12.29 6.04
CA ILE A 177 3.29 11.17 5.67
C ILE A 177 2.63 10.46 4.50
N GLU A 178 3.40 10.20 3.45
CA GLU A 178 2.94 9.45 2.29
C GLU A 178 3.41 8.01 2.34
N ASP A 179 2.48 7.08 2.30
CA ASP A 179 2.76 5.68 2.05
C ASP A 179 2.63 5.40 0.54
N ALA A 180 3.75 5.43 -0.14
CA ALA A 180 3.89 5.13 -1.56
C ALA A 180 4.36 3.67 -1.82
N ALA A 181 4.18 2.77 -0.84
CA ALA A 181 4.62 1.37 -0.95
C ALA A 181 3.97 0.61 -2.12
N GLU A 182 2.84 1.07 -2.61
CA GLU A 182 2.10 0.47 -3.74
C GLU A 182 2.17 1.31 -5.02
N SER A 183 2.66 2.55 -4.92
CA SER A 183 2.57 3.54 -6.01
C SER A 183 3.91 4.01 -6.57
N PHE A 184 5.02 3.35 -6.26
CA PHE A 184 6.32 3.73 -6.83
C PHE A 184 6.27 3.76 -8.36
N GLY A 185 6.64 4.89 -8.95
CA GLY A 185 6.54 5.16 -10.39
C GLY A 185 5.20 5.75 -10.85
N ALA A 186 4.20 5.87 -9.96
CA ALA A 186 2.99 6.64 -10.24
C ALA A 186 3.23 8.15 -10.06
N SER A 187 2.40 8.98 -10.67
CA SER A 187 2.46 10.43 -10.50
C SER A 187 1.09 11.08 -10.30
N TYR A 188 1.08 12.21 -9.60
CA TYR A 188 -0.06 13.11 -9.47
C TYR A 188 0.32 14.49 -10.04
N LYS A 189 -0.36 14.93 -11.10
CA LYS A 189 -0.05 16.16 -11.84
C LYS A 189 1.43 16.28 -12.23
N GLY A 190 2.01 15.16 -12.67
CA GLY A 190 3.42 15.07 -13.08
C GLY A 190 4.43 15.00 -11.92
N VAL A 191 4.00 15.04 -10.66
CA VAL A 191 4.85 14.87 -9.47
C VAL A 191 4.80 13.41 -9.02
N GLN A 192 5.98 12.78 -8.90
CA GLN A 192 6.09 11.37 -8.51
C GLN A 192 5.56 11.13 -7.09
N THR A 193 4.84 10.02 -6.89
CA THR A 193 4.55 9.52 -5.55
C THR A 193 5.85 9.13 -4.83
N GLY A 194 5.88 9.31 -3.52
CA GLY A 194 7.10 9.26 -2.71
C GLY A 194 7.73 10.65 -2.47
N SER A 195 7.10 11.73 -2.98
CA SER A 195 7.50 13.12 -2.75
C SER A 195 6.35 14.04 -2.36
N LEU A 196 5.17 13.46 -2.13
CA LEU A 196 3.95 14.23 -1.92
C LEU A 196 3.72 14.62 -0.45
N GLY A 197 4.38 13.98 0.50
CA GLY A 197 4.36 14.29 1.93
C GLY A 197 5.63 14.94 2.44
N ALA A 198 5.67 15.30 3.72
CA ALA A 198 6.90 15.77 4.39
C ALA A 198 7.92 14.64 4.56
N PHE A 199 7.42 13.44 4.83
CA PHE A 199 8.16 12.18 4.88
C PHE A 199 7.38 11.15 4.09
N ASN A 200 8.08 10.35 3.29
CA ASN A 200 7.45 9.42 2.36
C ASN A 200 8.13 8.06 2.44
N ALA A 201 7.40 7.00 2.18
CA ALA A 201 7.91 5.64 2.24
C ALA A 201 7.60 4.85 0.97
N ILE A 202 8.61 4.10 0.48
CA ILE A 202 8.48 3.12 -0.61
C ILE A 202 8.81 1.74 -0.06
N SER A 203 8.21 0.70 -0.65
CA SER A 203 8.48 -0.70 -0.34
C SER A 203 9.09 -1.42 -1.52
N PHE A 204 10.10 -2.25 -1.25
CA PHE A 204 10.70 -3.21 -2.18
C PHE A 204 10.43 -4.66 -1.76
N ASN A 205 9.32 -4.91 -1.07
CA ASN A 205 8.91 -6.26 -0.70
C ASN A 205 8.70 -7.15 -1.96
N GLY A 206 8.71 -8.48 -1.79
CA GLY A 206 8.71 -9.47 -2.87
C GLY A 206 7.60 -9.31 -3.93
N ASN A 207 6.45 -8.78 -3.55
CA ASN A 207 5.30 -8.59 -4.44
C ASN A 207 5.16 -7.18 -5.04
N LYS A 208 6.07 -6.25 -4.72
CA LYS A 208 6.00 -4.86 -5.21
C LYS A 208 6.50 -4.75 -6.66
N ILE A 209 6.17 -3.64 -7.30
CA ILE A 209 6.49 -3.40 -8.72
C ILE A 209 8.01 -3.43 -9.00
N ILE A 210 8.80 -3.01 -8.02
CA ILE A 210 10.25 -3.19 -7.94
C ILE A 210 10.52 -3.91 -6.61
N THR A 211 11.30 -4.97 -6.65
CA THR A 211 11.56 -5.80 -5.47
C THR A 211 13.05 -6.00 -5.19
N GLY A 212 13.37 -6.06 -3.89
CA GLY A 212 14.62 -6.59 -3.38
C GLY A 212 14.44 -7.89 -2.61
N SER A 213 13.30 -8.59 -2.76
CA SER A 213 12.74 -9.63 -1.88
C SER A 213 12.27 -9.05 -0.54
N SER A 214 12.99 -8.10 0.00
CA SER A 214 12.66 -7.21 1.11
C SER A 214 13.22 -5.81 0.82
N GLY A 215 13.11 -4.89 1.76
CA GLY A 215 13.63 -3.54 1.60
C GLY A 215 12.54 -2.48 1.53
N GLY A 216 12.95 -1.25 1.77
CA GLY A 216 12.13 -0.05 1.69
C GLY A 216 13.01 1.18 1.67
N MET A 217 12.39 2.34 1.52
CA MET A 217 13.09 3.60 1.44
C MET A 217 12.28 4.69 2.13
N LEU A 218 12.92 5.47 2.99
CA LEU A 218 12.39 6.73 3.48
C LEU A 218 12.89 7.85 2.57
N LEU A 219 11.99 8.74 2.17
CA LEU A 219 12.24 9.83 1.22
C LEU A 219 11.85 11.17 1.85
N THR A 220 12.71 12.18 1.71
CA THR A 220 12.47 13.52 2.28
C THR A 220 13.38 14.56 1.63
N ASP A 221 12.98 15.83 1.74
CA ASP A 221 13.83 16.97 1.37
C ASP A 221 14.62 17.54 2.54
N SER A 222 14.46 17.00 3.74
CA SER A 222 15.20 17.43 4.94
C SER A 222 16.47 16.60 5.13
N GLU A 223 17.63 17.27 5.04
CA GLU A 223 18.93 16.64 5.33
C GLU A 223 19.01 16.17 6.78
N GLU A 224 18.52 16.98 7.71
CA GLU A 224 18.50 16.64 9.13
C GLU A 224 17.70 15.36 9.37
N ALA A 225 16.50 15.26 8.79
CA ALA A 225 15.64 14.10 8.91
C ALA A 225 16.29 12.85 8.29
N ALA A 226 16.91 12.97 7.12
CA ALA A 226 17.60 11.87 6.46
C ALA A 226 18.79 11.36 7.30
N ASN A 227 19.59 12.27 7.83
CA ASN A 227 20.73 11.91 8.70
C ASN A 227 20.27 11.27 10.00
N LYS A 228 19.19 11.77 10.59
CA LYS A 228 18.57 11.21 11.78
C LYS A 228 18.02 9.81 11.54
N ALA A 229 17.34 9.60 10.41
CA ALA A 229 16.86 8.27 10.00
C ALA A 229 18.01 7.28 9.78
N ARG A 230 19.11 7.70 9.14
CA ARG A 230 20.31 6.86 9.00
C ARG A 230 20.89 6.47 10.36
N LYS A 231 21.03 7.44 11.29
CA LYS A 231 21.50 7.19 12.65
C LYS A 231 20.61 6.19 13.37
N TRP A 232 19.30 6.41 13.39
CA TRP A 232 18.35 5.51 14.03
C TRP A 232 18.34 4.11 13.42
N SER A 233 18.52 4.00 12.11
CA SER A 233 18.55 2.69 11.42
C SER A 233 19.75 1.84 11.73
N THR A 234 20.78 2.40 12.39
CA THR A 234 22.04 1.76 12.80
C THR A 234 22.27 1.89 14.32
N GLN A 235 21.24 1.58 15.11
CA GLN A 235 21.21 1.56 16.57
C GLN A 235 21.50 2.92 17.23
N SER A 236 21.33 4.04 16.56
CA SER A 236 21.62 5.40 17.08
C SER A 236 23.05 5.54 17.62
N ARG A 237 23.99 4.92 16.95
CA ARG A 237 25.40 4.97 17.36
C ARG A 237 25.96 6.38 17.18
N GLU A 238 26.62 6.90 18.23
CA GLU A 238 27.33 8.16 18.22
C GLU A 238 28.73 8.03 17.59
N ASN A 239 29.26 9.16 17.14
CA ASN A 239 30.64 9.24 16.66
C ASN A 239 31.60 9.37 17.86
N ALA A 240 31.91 8.27 18.52
CA ALA A 240 32.78 8.18 19.66
C ALA A 240 33.79 7.04 19.48
N PRO A 241 34.94 7.03 20.23
CA PRO A 241 35.92 5.95 20.19
C PRO A 241 35.40 4.58 20.67
N TRP A 242 34.27 4.58 21.37
CA TRP A 242 33.55 3.41 21.85
C TRP A 242 32.11 3.43 21.35
N TYR A 243 31.37 2.34 21.54
CA TYR A 243 29.92 2.33 21.26
C TYR A 243 29.18 3.17 22.30
N GLN A 244 28.68 4.32 21.87
CA GLN A 244 27.89 5.22 22.70
C GLN A 244 26.53 5.43 22.02
N HIS A 245 25.48 5.46 22.83
CA HIS A 245 24.10 5.59 22.39
C HIS A 245 23.38 6.59 23.30
N GLU A 246 22.91 7.71 22.74
CA GLU A 246 22.24 8.77 23.50
C GLU A 246 20.72 8.75 23.30
N GLU A 247 20.25 7.93 22.36
CA GLU A 247 18.83 7.74 22.07
C GLU A 247 18.57 6.32 21.54
N LEU A 248 17.30 5.90 21.58
CA LEU A 248 16.90 4.60 21.03
C LEU A 248 17.08 4.56 19.51
N GLY A 249 17.67 3.48 19.04
CA GLY A 249 17.84 3.19 17.63
C GLY A 249 17.38 1.78 17.29
N TYR A 250 17.49 1.43 16.02
CA TYR A 250 16.97 0.20 15.45
C TYR A 250 18.01 -0.45 14.55
N ASN A 251 17.83 -1.72 14.25
CA ASN A 251 18.57 -2.41 13.19
C ASN A 251 17.71 -2.44 11.90
N TYR A 252 17.57 -1.28 11.25
CA TYR A 252 16.66 -1.08 10.12
C TYR A 252 17.37 -0.78 8.80
N ARG A 253 18.70 -0.73 8.78
CA ARG A 253 19.44 -0.42 7.55
C ARG A 253 19.32 -1.56 6.53
N MET A 254 19.11 -1.22 5.25
CA MET A 254 19.12 -2.19 4.15
C MET A 254 20.52 -2.85 4.03
N SER A 255 20.57 -4.15 3.73
CA SER A 255 21.84 -4.79 3.39
C SER A 255 22.26 -4.46 1.96
N ASN A 256 23.58 -4.46 1.70
CA ASN A 256 24.13 -4.21 0.38
C ASN A 256 23.75 -5.29 -0.66
N VAL A 257 23.45 -6.50 -0.20
CA VAL A 257 22.95 -7.62 -1.04
C VAL A 257 21.53 -7.32 -1.52
N ILE A 258 20.63 -6.97 -0.61
CA ILE A 258 19.26 -6.56 -0.94
C ILE A 258 19.26 -5.34 -1.87
N ALA A 259 20.10 -4.36 -1.56
CA ALA A 259 20.28 -3.18 -2.42
C ALA A 259 20.79 -3.56 -3.82
N GLY A 260 21.61 -4.61 -3.96
CA GLY A 260 22.05 -5.15 -5.25
C GLY A 260 20.89 -5.66 -6.08
N VAL A 261 19.94 -6.39 -5.46
CA VAL A 261 18.72 -6.85 -6.14
C VAL A 261 17.88 -5.65 -6.56
N VAL A 262 17.59 -4.70 -5.67
CA VAL A 262 16.83 -3.48 -6.01
C VAL A 262 17.49 -2.71 -7.14
N ARG A 263 18.82 -2.53 -7.10
CA ARG A 263 19.59 -1.82 -8.12
C ARG A 263 19.42 -2.45 -9.50
N GLY A 264 19.41 -3.78 -9.58
CA GLY A 264 19.20 -4.51 -10.83
C GLY A 264 17.76 -4.38 -11.37
N GLN A 265 16.79 -4.18 -10.49
CA GLN A 265 15.36 -4.03 -10.83
C GLN A 265 15.00 -2.62 -11.33
N LEU A 266 15.61 -1.56 -10.76
CA LEU A 266 15.23 -0.17 -11.01
C LEU A 266 15.19 0.23 -12.49
N PRO A 267 16.09 -0.22 -13.39
CA PRO A 267 16.02 0.10 -14.81
C PRO A 267 14.77 -0.41 -15.53
N TYR A 268 14.07 -1.38 -14.94
CA TYR A 268 12.89 -2.02 -15.54
C TYR A 268 11.55 -1.46 -15.04
N LEU A 269 11.55 -0.41 -14.20
CA LEU A 269 10.32 0.15 -13.63
C LEU A 269 9.30 0.54 -14.70
N GLU A 270 9.71 1.27 -15.74
CA GLU A 270 8.82 1.70 -16.81
C GLU A 270 8.29 0.50 -17.63
N THR A 271 9.13 -0.50 -17.84
CA THR A 271 8.72 -1.76 -18.49
C THR A 271 7.67 -2.48 -17.66
N HIS A 272 7.86 -2.56 -16.35
CA HIS A 272 6.87 -3.18 -15.45
C HIS A 272 5.55 -2.40 -15.46
N ILE A 273 5.58 -1.07 -15.40
CA ILE A 273 4.38 -0.23 -15.49
C ILE A 273 3.64 -0.48 -16.80
N ALA A 274 4.35 -0.50 -17.93
CA ALA A 274 3.75 -0.75 -19.24
C ALA A 274 3.08 -2.14 -19.32
N GLN A 275 3.72 -3.17 -18.78
CA GLN A 275 3.15 -4.53 -18.70
C GLN A 275 1.90 -4.56 -17.81
N LYS A 276 1.95 -3.93 -16.63
CA LYS A 276 0.80 -3.83 -15.71
C LYS A 276 -0.36 -3.07 -16.34
N LYS A 277 -0.08 -1.97 -17.05
CA LYS A 277 -1.09 -1.23 -17.82
C LYS A 277 -1.75 -2.11 -18.88
N ALA A 278 -0.97 -2.88 -19.64
CA ALA A 278 -1.52 -3.78 -20.65
C ALA A 278 -2.42 -4.87 -20.02
N ILE A 279 -2.07 -5.37 -18.83
CA ILE A 279 -2.91 -6.30 -18.06
C ILE A 279 -4.23 -5.62 -17.66
N TYR A 280 -4.18 -4.41 -17.11
CA TYR A 280 -5.38 -3.65 -16.71
C TYR A 280 -6.32 -3.41 -17.90
N GLU A 281 -5.78 -2.93 -19.03
CA GLU A 281 -6.58 -2.63 -20.22
C GLU A 281 -7.21 -3.90 -20.84
N ARG A 282 -6.51 -5.05 -20.79
CA ARG A 282 -7.07 -6.32 -21.27
C ARG A 282 -8.22 -6.79 -20.38
N TYR A 283 -8.12 -6.67 -19.05
CA TYR A 283 -9.25 -6.96 -18.15
C TYR A 283 -10.41 -6.02 -18.41
N LYS A 284 -10.15 -4.70 -18.51
CA LYS A 284 -11.18 -3.70 -18.79
C LYS A 284 -11.98 -4.03 -20.06
N LYS A 285 -11.27 -4.36 -21.14
CA LYS A 285 -11.90 -4.80 -22.40
C LYS A 285 -12.60 -6.16 -22.25
N GLY A 286 -12.00 -7.11 -21.58
CA GLY A 286 -12.53 -8.46 -21.41
C GLY A 286 -13.80 -8.51 -20.57
N PHE A 287 -14.04 -7.52 -19.73
CA PHE A 287 -15.23 -7.42 -18.87
C PHE A 287 -16.33 -6.53 -19.47
N GLU A 288 -16.17 -6.00 -20.68
CA GLU A 288 -17.24 -5.26 -21.34
C GLU A 288 -18.54 -6.08 -21.40
N GLY A 289 -19.64 -5.46 -20.98
CA GLY A 289 -20.96 -6.09 -20.89
C GLY A 289 -21.20 -6.91 -19.63
N LEU A 290 -20.22 -7.09 -18.74
CA LEU A 290 -20.45 -7.64 -17.40
C LEU A 290 -20.84 -6.53 -16.41
N PRO A 291 -21.61 -6.84 -15.37
CA PRO A 291 -21.99 -5.88 -14.33
C PRO A 291 -20.85 -5.69 -13.32
N VAL A 292 -19.69 -5.27 -13.80
CA VAL A 292 -18.49 -5.03 -13.00
C VAL A 292 -17.77 -3.78 -13.51
N GLN A 293 -16.98 -3.15 -12.63
CA GLN A 293 -16.14 -2.01 -12.95
C GLN A 293 -14.73 -2.29 -12.48
N MET A 294 -13.73 -1.85 -13.27
CA MET A 294 -12.33 -1.89 -12.83
C MET A 294 -12.08 -0.81 -11.76
N ASN A 295 -11.04 -1.01 -10.94
CA ASN A 295 -10.61 0.02 -9.99
C ASN A 295 -10.46 1.38 -10.70
N PRO A 296 -11.00 2.46 -10.08
CA PRO A 296 -11.06 3.76 -10.70
C PRO A 296 -9.68 4.42 -10.78
N ILE A 297 -9.50 5.29 -11.76
CA ILE A 297 -8.28 6.08 -11.97
C ILE A 297 -8.70 7.49 -12.35
N ASP A 298 -8.21 8.48 -11.64
CA ASP A 298 -8.35 9.89 -12.02
C ASP A 298 -7.34 10.25 -13.12
N PHE A 299 -7.64 9.88 -14.36
CA PHE A 299 -6.78 10.15 -15.52
C PHE A 299 -6.57 11.64 -15.81
N ALA A 300 -7.37 12.53 -15.23
CA ALA A 300 -7.17 13.97 -15.40
C ALA A 300 -5.98 14.48 -14.59
N ASN A 301 -5.70 13.85 -13.45
CA ASN A 301 -4.68 14.30 -12.52
C ASN A 301 -3.59 13.27 -12.24
N SER A 302 -3.82 11.97 -12.54
CA SER A 302 -2.95 10.89 -12.09
C SER A 302 -2.49 9.98 -13.23
N GLU A 303 -1.26 9.53 -13.13
CA GLU A 303 -0.70 8.42 -13.90
C GLU A 303 -0.38 7.29 -12.92
N PRO A 304 -1.23 6.24 -12.82
CA PRO A 304 -0.99 5.14 -11.89
C PRO A 304 0.13 4.22 -12.39
N ASN A 305 0.73 3.45 -11.47
CA ASN A 305 1.66 2.39 -11.85
C ASN A 305 0.97 1.05 -12.15
N TYR A 306 -0.35 0.95 -11.96
CA TYR A 306 -1.16 -0.24 -12.19
C TYR A 306 -0.70 -1.48 -11.40
N TRP A 307 -0.13 -1.29 -10.21
CA TRP A 307 0.46 -2.40 -9.45
C TRP A 307 -0.46 -3.62 -9.37
N LEU A 308 -1.73 -3.44 -9.00
CA LEU A 308 -2.76 -4.48 -9.07
C LEU A 308 -3.97 -4.00 -9.87
N SER A 309 -4.45 -4.85 -10.76
CA SER A 309 -5.78 -4.72 -11.36
C SER A 309 -6.82 -5.24 -10.38
N CYS A 310 -7.82 -4.43 -10.09
CA CYS A 310 -8.92 -4.78 -9.22
C CYS A 310 -10.25 -4.54 -9.92
N MET A 311 -11.30 -5.23 -9.48
CA MET A 311 -12.66 -4.97 -9.95
C MET A 311 -13.65 -4.95 -8.80
N ILE A 312 -14.79 -4.29 -9.01
CA ILE A 312 -15.92 -4.24 -8.11
C ILE A 312 -17.19 -4.66 -8.88
N LEU A 313 -18.03 -5.49 -8.27
CA LEU A 313 -19.30 -5.91 -8.83
C LEU A 313 -20.37 -4.85 -8.58
N ASP A 314 -21.29 -4.67 -9.51
CA ASP A 314 -22.47 -3.86 -9.31
C ASP A 314 -23.34 -4.48 -8.19
N LYS A 315 -23.99 -3.64 -7.38
CA LYS A 315 -24.78 -4.10 -6.21
C LYS A 315 -25.86 -5.11 -6.59
N ASP A 316 -26.55 -4.85 -7.71
CA ASP A 316 -27.67 -5.69 -8.16
C ASP A 316 -27.21 -7.01 -8.79
N ALA A 317 -25.94 -7.12 -9.13
CA ALA A 317 -25.31 -8.32 -9.68
C ALA A 317 -24.71 -9.22 -8.59
N MET A 318 -24.80 -8.84 -7.34
CA MET A 318 -24.29 -9.63 -6.21
C MET A 318 -25.24 -10.78 -5.86
N CYS A 319 -24.74 -12.02 -5.87
CA CYS A 319 -25.38 -13.11 -5.16
C CYS A 319 -25.14 -12.99 -3.65
N ARG A 320 -25.90 -13.75 -2.85
CA ARG A 320 -25.77 -13.71 -1.40
C ARG A 320 -24.39 -14.22 -0.96
N GLN A 321 -23.63 -13.38 -0.29
CA GLN A 321 -22.34 -13.68 0.32
C GLN A 321 -22.36 -13.33 1.81
N VAL A 322 -21.74 -14.16 2.66
CA VAL A 322 -21.51 -13.89 4.08
C VAL A 322 -20.03 -14.06 4.35
N ARG A 323 -19.39 -13.02 4.83
CA ARG A 323 -17.99 -13.04 5.28
C ARG A 323 -17.93 -12.99 6.79
N GLY A 324 -17.44 -14.07 7.40
CA GLY A 324 -17.06 -14.14 8.80
C GLY A 324 -15.67 -13.57 9.05
N GLU A 325 -15.12 -13.83 10.21
CA GLU A 325 -13.75 -13.40 10.53
C GLU A 325 -12.67 -14.28 9.87
N ARG A 326 -12.99 -15.54 9.60
CA ARG A 326 -12.03 -16.53 9.08
C ARG A 326 -12.55 -17.34 7.90
N ASP A 327 -13.79 -17.13 7.51
CA ASP A 327 -14.48 -17.87 6.46
C ASP A 327 -15.32 -16.93 5.58
N ALA A 328 -15.65 -17.40 4.40
CA ALA A 328 -16.60 -16.74 3.53
C ALA A 328 -17.47 -17.82 2.87
N LEU A 329 -18.78 -17.59 2.86
CA LEU A 329 -19.77 -18.47 2.27
C LEU A 329 -20.60 -17.70 1.26
N TYR A 330 -21.08 -18.37 0.22
CA TYR A 330 -21.99 -17.77 -0.75
C TYR A 330 -23.04 -18.76 -1.24
N VAL A 331 -24.11 -18.25 -1.78
CA VAL A 331 -25.17 -19.03 -2.42
C VAL A 331 -25.20 -18.66 -3.90
N PRO A 332 -24.83 -19.59 -4.80
CA PRO A 332 -24.86 -19.33 -6.24
C PRO A 332 -26.26 -18.91 -6.69
N GLU A 333 -26.33 -17.93 -7.60
CA GLU A 333 -27.58 -17.42 -8.19
C GLU A 333 -27.34 -17.16 -9.67
N HIS A 334 -28.19 -17.69 -10.57
CA HIS A 334 -28.04 -17.53 -12.02
C HIS A 334 -28.03 -16.04 -12.43
N GLY A 335 -27.07 -15.66 -13.24
CA GLY A 335 -26.87 -14.27 -13.68
C GLY A 335 -26.22 -13.35 -12.64
N LYS A 336 -25.88 -13.86 -11.45
CA LYS A 336 -25.20 -13.10 -10.39
C LYS A 336 -23.98 -13.84 -9.87
N SER A 337 -23.07 -13.10 -9.26
CA SER A 337 -21.89 -13.67 -8.61
C SER A 337 -21.47 -12.84 -7.40
N CYS A 338 -20.37 -13.22 -6.75
CA CYS A 338 -19.76 -12.45 -5.69
C CYS A 338 -18.23 -12.62 -5.70
N PRO A 339 -17.47 -11.75 -5.02
CA PRO A 339 -16.02 -11.87 -4.95
C PRO A 339 -15.53 -13.24 -4.47
N THR A 340 -16.21 -13.87 -3.51
CA THR A 340 -15.82 -15.19 -3.00
C THR A 340 -15.96 -16.27 -4.09
N GLU A 341 -17.07 -16.31 -4.81
CA GLU A 341 -17.30 -17.25 -5.91
C GLU A 341 -16.27 -17.08 -7.03
N ILE A 342 -16.02 -15.83 -7.44
CA ILE A 342 -15.04 -15.53 -8.48
C ILE A 342 -13.63 -15.93 -8.06
N LEU A 343 -13.24 -15.69 -6.81
CA LEU A 343 -11.94 -16.10 -6.27
C LEU A 343 -11.80 -17.62 -6.25
N ASP A 344 -12.84 -18.36 -5.87
CA ASP A 344 -12.87 -19.83 -5.93
C ASP A 344 -12.75 -20.34 -7.38
N ALA A 345 -13.44 -19.67 -8.31
CA ALA A 345 -13.40 -20.03 -9.73
C ALA A 345 -12.01 -19.86 -10.33
N ILE A 346 -11.35 -18.72 -10.13
CA ILE A 346 -9.98 -18.50 -10.64
C ILE A 346 -8.95 -19.38 -9.91
N ALA A 347 -9.14 -19.66 -8.63
CA ALA A 347 -8.30 -20.59 -7.88
C ALA A 347 -8.41 -22.02 -8.43
N SER A 348 -9.59 -22.42 -8.92
CA SER A 348 -9.83 -23.74 -9.51
C SER A 348 -8.95 -24.02 -10.75
N ILE A 349 -8.55 -22.98 -11.47
CA ILE A 349 -7.65 -23.05 -12.63
C ILE A 349 -6.19 -22.72 -12.28
N ASN A 350 -5.81 -22.71 -11.00
CA ASN A 350 -4.46 -22.40 -10.51
C ASN A 350 -4.03 -20.94 -10.74
N ALA A 351 -4.96 -19.98 -10.65
CA ALA A 351 -4.68 -18.55 -10.66
C ALA A 351 -4.98 -17.91 -9.29
N GLU A 352 -4.22 -16.89 -8.90
CA GLU A 352 -4.33 -16.25 -7.60
C GLU A 352 -4.98 -14.89 -7.70
N GLY A 353 -6.22 -14.77 -7.19
CA GLY A 353 -6.82 -13.49 -6.82
C GLY A 353 -6.81 -13.30 -5.30
N ARG A 354 -7.18 -12.12 -4.84
CA ARG A 354 -7.35 -11.79 -3.41
C ARG A 354 -8.59 -10.93 -3.21
N PRO A 355 -9.23 -10.99 -2.03
CA PRO A 355 -10.17 -9.94 -1.65
C PRO A 355 -9.49 -8.56 -1.70
N ILE A 356 -10.25 -7.50 -1.92
CA ILE A 356 -9.80 -6.14 -1.62
C ILE A 356 -9.34 -6.08 -0.15
N TRP A 357 -8.39 -5.21 0.18
CA TRP A 357 -7.95 -5.02 1.57
C TRP A 357 -9.16 -4.79 2.48
N LYS A 358 -9.26 -5.58 3.56
CA LYS A 358 -10.26 -5.35 4.59
C LYS A 358 -9.95 -4.03 5.27
N PRO A 359 -10.88 -3.07 5.32
CA PRO A 359 -10.68 -1.77 5.95
C PRO A 359 -10.11 -1.88 7.38
N MET A 360 -9.24 -0.96 7.75
CA MET A 360 -8.53 -1.00 9.02
C MET A 360 -9.49 -0.89 10.22
N HIS A 361 -10.51 -0.06 10.12
CA HIS A 361 -11.53 0.05 11.17
C HIS A 361 -12.27 -1.26 11.44
N MET A 362 -12.31 -2.21 10.49
CA MET A 362 -12.92 -3.54 10.60
C MET A 362 -11.94 -4.59 11.13
N GLN A 363 -10.65 -4.30 11.22
CA GLN A 363 -9.65 -5.25 11.73
C GLN A 363 -9.86 -5.50 13.23
N PRO A 364 -9.78 -6.76 13.71
CA PRO A 364 -10.01 -7.09 15.11
C PRO A 364 -9.20 -6.25 16.08
N ILE A 365 -7.93 -5.96 15.74
CA ILE A 365 -7.04 -5.17 16.58
C ILE A 365 -7.45 -3.69 16.67
N PHE A 366 -8.18 -3.15 15.69
CA PHE A 366 -8.51 -1.73 15.57
C PHE A 366 -10.01 -1.42 15.75
N ARG A 367 -10.83 -2.38 16.12
CA ARG A 367 -12.29 -2.22 16.26
C ARG A 367 -12.71 -1.12 17.22
N MET A 368 -11.86 -0.76 18.17
CA MET A 368 -12.16 0.28 19.16
C MET A 368 -11.59 1.65 18.78
N ASN A 369 -10.82 1.75 17.69
CA ASN A 369 -10.26 3.00 17.23
C ASN A 369 -11.34 3.89 16.59
N PRO A 370 -11.17 5.22 16.63
CA PRO A 370 -12.04 6.15 15.90
C PRO A 370 -12.09 5.84 14.40
N PHE A 371 -13.27 6.01 13.82
CA PHE A 371 -13.52 5.92 12.39
C PHE A 371 -14.41 7.08 11.96
N VAL A 372 -14.04 7.77 10.90
CA VAL A 372 -14.69 9.00 10.43
C VAL A 372 -15.09 8.87 8.96
N VAL A 373 -16.35 9.11 8.70
CA VAL A 373 -16.98 9.12 7.36
C VAL A 373 -17.43 10.53 6.98
N ARG A 374 -17.94 10.73 5.78
CA ARG A 374 -18.43 12.04 5.29
C ARG A 374 -19.46 12.70 6.22
N ASP A 375 -20.27 11.92 6.90
CA ASP A 375 -21.27 12.41 7.85
C ASP A 375 -20.71 12.69 9.25
N GLY A 376 -19.42 12.43 9.50
CA GLY A 376 -18.73 12.60 10.76
C GLY A 376 -18.33 11.28 11.42
N ASN A 377 -18.67 11.07 12.70
CA ASN A 377 -18.31 9.86 13.41
C ASN A 377 -18.96 8.61 12.78
N GLY A 378 -18.15 7.69 12.25
CA GLY A 378 -18.57 6.42 11.68
C GLY A 378 -18.79 5.30 12.71
N ARG A 379 -18.38 5.51 13.99
CA ARG A 379 -18.59 4.54 15.06
C ARG A 379 -19.94 4.72 15.73
N ALA A 380 -20.60 3.61 16.02
CA ALA A 380 -21.80 3.63 16.85
C ALA A 380 -21.47 4.05 18.29
N ARG A 381 -22.45 4.65 18.97
CA ARG A 381 -22.36 4.98 20.41
C ARG A 381 -22.61 3.77 21.34
N THR A 382 -22.93 2.62 20.76
CA THR A 382 -23.20 1.35 21.46
C THR A 382 -22.02 0.39 21.26
N ASN A 383 -22.17 -0.88 21.63
CA ASN A 383 -21.18 -1.93 21.37
C ASN A 383 -21.03 -2.32 19.87
N ALA A 384 -21.79 -1.69 18.98
CA ALA A 384 -21.61 -1.86 17.54
C ALA A 384 -20.33 -1.13 17.06
N TYR A 385 -19.61 -1.73 16.12
CA TYR A 385 -18.35 -1.17 15.62
C TYR A 385 -18.54 -0.05 14.60
N ILE A 386 -19.70 0.02 13.96
CA ILE A 386 -20.05 0.96 12.90
C ILE A 386 -21.37 1.64 13.29
N ALA A 387 -21.48 2.95 13.05
CA ALA A 387 -22.73 3.67 13.28
C ALA A 387 -23.82 3.16 12.34
N GLY A 388 -25.00 2.87 12.89
CA GLY A 388 -26.15 2.49 12.08
C GLY A 388 -26.52 3.62 11.12
N GLY A 389 -26.61 3.32 9.81
CA GLY A 389 -26.94 4.28 8.77
C GLY A 389 -25.79 5.15 8.25
N ALA A 390 -24.58 5.02 8.79
CA ALA A 390 -23.41 5.68 8.22
C ALA A 390 -23.04 5.06 6.86
N ALA A 391 -22.76 5.89 5.88
CA ALA A 391 -22.22 5.44 4.61
C ALA A 391 -20.73 5.07 4.82
N ASP A 392 -20.41 3.78 4.74
CA ASP A 392 -19.08 3.22 4.85
C ASP A 392 -18.64 2.75 3.46
N VAL A 393 -17.88 3.59 2.78
CA VAL A 393 -17.45 3.33 1.41
C VAL A 393 -16.40 2.23 1.36
N GLY A 394 -15.47 2.21 2.31
CA GLY A 394 -14.45 1.17 2.40
C GLY A 394 -15.05 -0.22 2.58
N MET A 395 -16.04 -0.36 3.46
CA MET A 395 -16.76 -1.62 3.65
C MET A 395 -17.51 -2.05 2.39
N ASP A 396 -18.17 -1.13 1.68
CA ASP A 396 -18.88 -1.43 0.43
C ASP A 396 -17.92 -1.94 -0.65
N ILE A 397 -16.78 -1.27 -0.85
CA ILE A 397 -15.75 -1.70 -1.80
C ILE A 397 -15.19 -3.06 -1.40
N PHE A 398 -14.88 -3.28 -0.12
CA PHE A 398 -14.41 -4.57 0.38
C PHE A 398 -15.43 -5.68 0.15
N ALA A 399 -16.71 -5.41 0.37
CA ALA A 399 -17.78 -6.41 0.23
C ALA A 399 -17.95 -6.88 -1.22
N ARG A 400 -17.76 -6.00 -2.19
CA ARG A 400 -18.04 -6.23 -3.60
C ARG A 400 -16.81 -6.37 -4.49
N GLY A 401 -15.62 -6.07 -3.98
CA GLY A 401 -14.40 -5.98 -4.77
C GLY A 401 -13.44 -7.15 -4.58
N LEU A 402 -12.58 -7.35 -5.57
CA LEU A 402 -11.46 -8.29 -5.53
C LEU A 402 -10.29 -7.81 -6.38
N CYS A 403 -9.08 -8.29 -6.03
CA CYS A 403 -7.86 -8.10 -6.80
C CYS A 403 -7.68 -9.29 -7.76
N LEU A 404 -7.36 -8.98 -9.00
CA LEU A 404 -7.17 -9.93 -10.10
C LEU A 404 -5.70 -10.30 -10.26
N PRO A 405 -5.39 -11.49 -10.81
CA PRO A 405 -4.02 -11.84 -11.19
C PRO A 405 -3.40 -10.73 -12.05
N SER A 406 -2.28 -10.19 -11.59
CA SER A 406 -1.63 -9.01 -12.18
C SER A 406 -0.12 -9.22 -12.35
N ASP A 407 0.33 -10.48 -12.41
CA ASP A 407 1.75 -10.83 -12.53
C ASP A 407 2.31 -10.42 -13.90
N ASN A 408 3.48 -9.79 -13.92
CA ASN A 408 4.16 -9.38 -15.15
C ASN A 408 4.51 -10.55 -16.08
N LYS A 409 4.59 -11.77 -15.54
CA LYS A 409 4.89 -12.99 -16.32
C LYS A 409 3.65 -13.67 -16.88
N MET A 410 2.45 -13.18 -16.54
CA MET A 410 1.19 -13.72 -17.06
C MET A 410 1.09 -13.48 -18.56
N THR A 411 0.86 -14.54 -19.34
CA THR A 411 0.66 -14.41 -20.79
C THR A 411 -0.73 -13.88 -21.14
N ALA A 412 -0.89 -13.42 -22.37
CA ALA A 412 -2.19 -12.97 -22.87
C ALA A 412 -3.23 -14.10 -22.82
N GLU A 413 -2.85 -15.31 -23.23
CA GLU A 413 -3.72 -16.49 -23.25
C GLU A 413 -4.15 -16.92 -21.85
N GLN A 414 -3.24 -16.84 -20.87
CA GLN A 414 -3.58 -17.08 -19.46
C GLN A 414 -4.60 -16.07 -18.97
N GLN A 415 -4.41 -14.78 -19.29
CA GLN A 415 -5.33 -13.73 -18.88
C GLN A 415 -6.70 -13.86 -19.56
N GLU A 416 -6.75 -14.20 -20.86
CA GLU A 416 -8.00 -14.44 -21.58
C GLU A 416 -8.78 -15.58 -20.94
N ARG A 417 -8.14 -16.70 -20.59
CA ARG A 417 -8.78 -17.81 -19.87
C ARG A 417 -9.33 -17.38 -18.51
N ILE A 418 -8.59 -16.55 -17.75
CA ILE A 418 -9.08 -15.98 -16.49
C ILE A 418 -10.33 -15.13 -16.73
N ILE A 419 -10.34 -14.30 -17.77
CA ILE A 419 -11.51 -13.50 -18.16
C ILE A 419 -12.71 -14.40 -18.48
N GLU A 420 -12.52 -15.48 -19.25
CA GLU A 420 -13.57 -16.44 -19.58
C GLU A 420 -14.15 -17.13 -18.34
N VAL A 421 -13.30 -17.53 -17.39
CA VAL A 421 -13.72 -18.10 -16.10
C VAL A 421 -14.57 -17.10 -15.30
N ILE A 422 -14.14 -15.83 -15.23
CA ILE A 422 -14.90 -14.79 -14.54
C ILE A 422 -16.24 -14.54 -15.24
N ARG A 423 -16.27 -14.48 -16.57
CA ARG A 423 -17.52 -14.31 -17.33
C ARG A 423 -18.49 -15.47 -17.08
N ALA A 424 -17.98 -16.70 -16.93
CA ALA A 424 -18.81 -17.88 -16.63
C ALA A 424 -19.47 -17.83 -15.25
N CYS A 425 -18.95 -17.01 -14.30
CA CYS A 425 -19.59 -16.80 -13.00
C CYS A 425 -20.89 -16.01 -13.08
N PHE A 426 -21.16 -15.33 -14.20
CA PHE A 426 -22.38 -14.54 -14.45
C PHE A 426 -23.30 -15.19 -15.49
N ALA A 427 -23.04 -16.42 -15.94
CA ALA A 427 -23.83 -17.13 -16.94
C ALA A 427 -25.03 -17.90 -16.36
#